data_7670aeafe24e34fad6b6ffd2589c9bf6
#
_entry.id   7670aeafe24e34fad6b6ffd2589c9bf6
#
_cell.length_a   1.000
_cell.length_b   1.000
_cell.length_c   1.000
_cell.angle_alpha   90.00
_cell.angle_beta   90.00
_cell.angle_gamma   90.00
#
_symmetry.space_group_name_H-M   'P 1'
#
loop_
_entity.id
_entity.type
_entity.pdbx_description
1 polymer ?
#
loop_
_entity_poly.entity_id
_entity_poly.type
_entity_poly.pdbx_seq_one_letter_code
_entity_poly.pdbx_strand_id
1 'polypeptide(L)'
;MNDVKLFGNIAQAPEHGETKNGTAFCNFAIGCREIDKKKKFNEKSTFVDCVVYGLSAEFMKKAGQGDEILVAKGSIQVQSWKNQEGKWQKKFRVLVDKFIIPKVHDAANSMHMEEYQDTEVQEETNPFGN
;
A
#
# COMPACT_ATOMS: atom_id res chain seq x y z
N MET A 1 15.12 -6.98 -11.30
CA MET A 1 14.26 -7.30 -10.15
C MET A 1 13.86 -6.03 -9.42
N ASN A 2 12.61 -5.93 -9.05
CA ASN A 2 12.08 -4.76 -8.34
C ASN A 2 11.10 -5.29 -7.29
N ASP A 3 11.58 -5.46 -6.07
CA ASP A 3 10.85 -6.12 -5.00
C ASP A 3 11.03 -5.32 -3.72
N VAL A 4 9.91 -4.92 -3.12
CA VAL A 4 9.89 -4.11 -1.91
C VAL A 4 9.04 -4.80 -0.86
N LYS A 5 9.58 -4.87 0.35
CA LYS A 5 8.88 -5.36 1.53
C LYS A 5 8.90 -4.27 2.59
N LEU A 6 7.75 -4.01 3.19
CA LEU A 6 7.60 -2.95 4.18
C LEU A 6 6.79 -3.45 5.36
N PHE A 7 7.16 -2.98 6.54
CA PHE A 7 6.35 -3.19 7.73
C PHE A 7 6.28 -1.89 8.52
N GLY A 8 5.08 -1.53 8.92
CA GLY A 8 4.89 -0.32 9.70
C GLY A 8 3.42 -0.07 9.97
N ASN A 9 3.09 1.21 10.13
CA ASN A 9 1.72 1.64 10.40
C ASN A 9 1.26 2.59 9.31
N ILE A 10 -0.03 2.52 9.00
CA ILE A 10 -0.65 3.46 8.06
C ILE A 10 -0.57 4.85 8.69
N ALA A 11 0.11 5.77 8.00
CA ALA A 11 0.47 7.07 8.57
C ALA A 11 -0.67 8.07 8.57
N GLN A 12 -1.57 7.99 7.59
CA GLN A 12 -2.70 8.90 7.44
C GLN A 12 -3.90 8.09 6.96
N ALA A 13 -5.08 8.69 7.05
CA ALA A 13 -6.26 8.04 6.52
C ALA A 13 -6.07 7.76 5.02
N PRO A 14 -6.28 6.52 4.57
CA PRO A 14 -6.12 6.19 3.16
C PRO A 14 -7.07 6.99 2.27
N GLU A 15 -6.57 7.40 1.11
CA GLU A 15 -7.35 8.12 0.12
C GLU A 15 -7.86 7.19 -0.96
N HIS A 16 -9.17 7.15 -1.15
CA HIS A 16 -9.82 6.27 -2.12
C HIS A 16 -10.30 7.07 -3.32
N GLY A 17 -10.23 6.44 -4.48
CA GLY A 17 -10.72 7.04 -5.71
C GLY A 17 -10.92 6.00 -6.79
N GLU A 18 -11.21 6.48 -7.99
CA GLU A 18 -11.36 5.64 -9.17
C GLU A 18 -10.56 6.23 -10.31
N THR A 19 -9.99 5.35 -11.13
CA THR A 19 -9.31 5.77 -12.36
C THR A 19 -10.37 6.14 -13.41
N LYS A 20 -9.92 6.70 -14.53
CA LYS A 20 -10.81 7.03 -15.65
C LYS A 20 -11.58 5.82 -16.17
N ASN A 21 -11.01 4.64 -16.03
CA ASN A 21 -11.63 3.39 -16.47
C ASN A 21 -12.53 2.75 -15.41
N GLY A 22 -12.73 3.42 -14.29
CA GLY A 22 -13.57 2.92 -13.21
C GLY A 22 -12.89 1.93 -12.28
N THR A 23 -11.57 1.79 -12.36
CA THR A 23 -10.82 0.92 -11.45
C THR A 23 -10.60 1.63 -10.12
N ALA A 24 -11.00 0.99 -9.03
CA ALA A 24 -10.78 1.53 -7.70
C ALA A 24 -9.29 1.59 -7.39
N PHE A 25 -8.86 2.64 -6.70
CA PHE A 25 -7.51 2.73 -6.18
C PHE A 25 -7.53 3.30 -4.77
N CYS A 26 -6.46 3.04 -4.04
CA CYS A 26 -6.26 3.61 -2.72
C CYS A 26 -4.81 4.04 -2.59
N ASN A 27 -4.61 5.31 -2.26
CA ASN A 27 -3.30 5.85 -1.93
C ASN A 27 -3.17 5.91 -0.42
N PHE A 28 -2.03 5.45 0.09
CA PHE A 28 -1.75 5.51 1.52
C PHE A 28 -0.25 5.60 1.74
N ALA A 29 0.14 5.94 2.94
CA ALA A 29 1.55 6.00 3.32
C ALA A 29 1.79 5.07 4.50
N ILE A 30 2.93 4.40 4.49
CA ILE A 30 3.37 3.54 5.59
C ILE A 30 4.50 4.24 6.31
N GLY A 31 4.35 4.41 7.62
CA GLY A 31 5.43 4.86 8.48
C GLY A 31 6.23 3.65 8.96
N CYS A 32 7.39 3.47 8.37
CA CYS A 32 8.31 2.40 8.75
C CYS A 32 9.25 2.91 9.82
N ARG A 33 9.33 2.19 10.94
CA ARG A 33 10.19 2.59 12.04
C ARG A 33 11.59 2.07 11.82
N GLU A 34 12.56 2.96 12.01
CA GLU A 34 13.96 2.61 12.00
C GLU A 34 14.54 2.93 13.37
N ILE A 35 15.33 2.01 13.91
CA ILE A 35 16.03 2.24 15.16
C ILE A 35 17.38 2.86 14.84
N ASP A 36 17.61 4.07 15.33
CA ASP A 36 18.91 4.70 15.20
C ASP A 36 19.87 4.08 16.21
N LYS A 37 20.78 3.28 15.71
CA LYS A 37 21.76 2.58 16.54
C LYS A 37 22.70 3.51 17.30
N LYS A 38 22.87 4.75 16.83
CA LYS A 38 23.72 5.73 17.48
C LYS A 38 23.04 6.45 18.63
N LYS A 39 21.72 6.52 18.59
CA LYS A 39 20.90 7.16 19.62
C LYS A 39 19.96 6.11 20.17
N LYS A 40 20.39 5.42 21.19
CA LYS A 40 19.78 4.21 21.75
C LYS A 40 18.26 4.17 21.87
N PHE A 41 17.56 5.29 21.85
CA PHE A 41 16.11 5.33 22.07
C PHE A 41 15.36 6.26 21.10
N ASN A 42 16.06 6.80 20.11
CA ASN A 42 15.38 7.64 19.12
C ASN A 42 14.93 6.77 17.94
N GLU A 43 13.63 6.61 17.82
CA GLU A 43 13.03 6.00 16.67
C GLU A 43 12.89 7.04 15.57
N LYS A 44 13.29 6.66 14.37
CA LYS A 44 13.10 7.46 13.18
C LYS A 44 12.09 6.76 12.29
N SER A 45 11.12 7.50 11.78
CA SER A 45 10.14 6.95 10.85
C SER A 45 10.47 7.38 9.44
N THR A 46 10.42 6.43 8.52
CA THR A 46 10.50 6.69 7.09
C THR A 46 9.11 6.48 6.51
N PHE A 47 8.59 7.49 5.83
CA PHE A 47 7.25 7.42 5.24
C PHE A 47 7.36 7.03 3.78
N VAL A 48 6.64 6.00 3.40
CA VAL A 48 6.67 5.45 2.05
C VAL A 48 5.28 5.54 1.44
N ASP A 49 5.15 6.25 0.33
CA ASP A 49 3.89 6.35 -0.39
C ASP A 49 3.60 5.04 -1.12
N CYS A 50 2.38 4.57 -1.01
CA CYS A 50 1.93 3.31 -1.57
C CYS A 50 0.62 3.48 -2.32
N VAL A 51 0.36 2.58 -3.25
CA VAL A 51 -0.90 2.51 -3.97
C VAL A 51 -1.31 1.06 -4.17
N VAL A 52 -2.61 0.80 -4.08
CA VAL A 52 -3.24 -0.47 -4.44
C VAL A 52 -4.40 -0.21 -5.38
N TYR A 53 -4.74 -1.19 -6.18
CA TYR A 53 -5.83 -1.09 -7.16
C TYR A 53 -6.82 -2.22 -6.98
N GLY A 54 -8.04 -2.00 -7.49
CA GLY A 54 -9.05 -3.04 -7.61
C GLY A 54 -9.61 -3.50 -6.28
N LEU A 55 -9.71 -4.79 -6.09
CA LEU A 55 -10.27 -5.38 -4.86
C LEU A 55 -9.41 -5.11 -3.64
N SER A 56 -8.10 -5.01 -3.80
CA SER A 56 -7.21 -4.60 -2.71
C SER A 56 -7.53 -3.20 -2.24
N ALA A 57 -7.86 -2.29 -3.15
CA ALA A 57 -8.28 -0.94 -2.78
C ALA A 57 -9.60 -0.97 -2.01
N GLU A 58 -10.54 -1.82 -2.43
CA GLU A 58 -11.79 -2.00 -1.70
C GLU A 58 -11.56 -2.56 -0.29
N PHE A 59 -10.63 -3.50 -0.16
CA PHE A 59 -10.25 -4.06 1.14
C PHE A 59 -9.69 -2.98 2.07
N MET A 60 -8.94 -2.02 1.52
CA MET A 60 -8.35 -0.93 2.29
C MET A 60 -9.39 -0.01 2.95
N LYS A 61 -10.65 -0.07 2.53
CA LYS A 61 -11.72 0.69 3.18
C LYS A 61 -11.94 0.25 4.63
N LYS A 62 -11.50 -0.96 4.97
CA LYS A 62 -11.60 -1.50 6.33
C LYS A 62 -10.42 -1.07 7.21
N ALA A 63 -9.41 -0.45 6.63
CA ALA A 63 -8.21 -0.03 7.32
C ALA A 63 -8.23 1.47 7.59
N GLY A 64 -7.54 1.88 8.61
CA GLY A 64 -7.46 3.29 9.00
C GLY A 64 -6.08 3.67 9.48
N GLN A 65 -5.94 4.96 9.76
CA GLN A 65 -4.71 5.51 10.31
C GLN A 65 -4.29 4.77 11.58
N GLY A 66 -3.03 4.44 11.67
CA GLY A 66 -2.47 3.75 12.84
C GLY A 66 -2.47 2.24 12.73
N ASP A 67 -3.22 1.66 11.81
CA ASP A 67 -3.25 0.20 11.67
C ASP A 67 -1.90 -0.32 11.17
N GLU A 68 -1.47 -1.46 11.73
CA GLU A 68 -0.26 -2.12 11.26
C GLU A 68 -0.50 -2.75 9.89
N ILE A 69 0.53 -2.68 9.05
CA ILE A 69 0.48 -3.26 7.72
C ILE A 69 1.84 -3.87 7.36
N LEU A 70 1.78 -5.07 6.79
CA LEU A 70 2.94 -5.74 6.22
C LEU A 70 2.74 -5.82 4.71
N VAL A 71 3.62 -5.16 3.96
CA VAL A 71 3.67 -5.35 2.50
C VAL A 71 4.63 -6.49 2.23
N ALA A 72 4.08 -7.63 1.84
CA ALA A 72 4.87 -8.83 1.56
C ALA A 72 5.46 -8.81 0.16
N LYS A 73 4.80 -8.12 -0.75
CA LYS A 73 5.29 -7.97 -2.12
C LYS A 73 4.83 -6.64 -2.69
N GLY A 74 5.78 -5.88 -3.19
CA GLY A 74 5.52 -4.62 -3.87
C GLY A 74 6.66 -4.30 -4.81
N SER A 75 6.48 -3.25 -5.59
CA SER A 75 7.49 -2.75 -6.51
C SER A 75 7.53 -1.24 -6.50
N ILE A 76 8.70 -0.67 -6.73
CA ILE A 76 8.85 0.78 -6.81
C ILE A 76 8.38 1.24 -8.19
N GLN A 77 7.55 2.27 -8.20
CA GLN A 77 7.13 2.98 -9.40
C GLN A 77 7.57 4.42 -9.32
N VAL A 78 7.88 4.99 -10.48
CA VAL A 78 8.18 6.41 -10.60
C VAL A 78 7.03 7.08 -11.35
N GLN A 79 6.44 8.10 -10.73
CA GLN A 79 5.49 8.97 -11.38
C GLN A 79 6.20 10.21 -11.86
N SER A 80 5.95 10.60 -13.10
CA SER A 80 6.50 11.83 -13.68
C SER A 80 5.36 12.68 -14.21
N TRP A 81 5.40 13.98 -13.92
CA TRP A 81 4.39 14.90 -14.41
C TRP A 81 5.01 16.28 -14.56
N LYS A 82 4.38 17.12 -15.34
CA LYS A 82 4.76 18.54 -15.45
C LYS A 82 3.95 19.35 -14.45
N ASN A 83 4.62 20.21 -13.70
CA ASN A 83 3.94 21.15 -12.82
C ASN A 83 3.39 22.33 -13.64
N GLN A 84 2.75 23.29 -12.96
CA GLN A 84 2.17 24.47 -13.60
C GLN A 84 3.23 25.35 -14.28
N GLU A 85 4.47 25.29 -13.84
CA GLU A 85 5.58 26.04 -14.43
C GLU A 85 6.22 25.32 -15.61
N GLY A 86 5.70 24.16 -16.00
CA GLY A 86 6.21 23.36 -17.09
C GLY A 86 7.44 22.53 -16.76
N LYS A 87 7.82 22.45 -15.50
CA LYS A 87 8.96 21.65 -15.06
C LYS A 87 8.54 20.22 -14.75
N TRP A 88 9.38 19.26 -15.15
CA TRP A 88 9.14 17.86 -14.84
C TRP A 88 9.37 17.59 -13.36
N GLN A 89 8.42 16.89 -12.74
CA GLN A 89 8.49 16.41 -11.38
C GLN A 89 8.50 14.90 -11.37
N LYS A 90 9.14 14.32 -10.37
CA LYS A 90 9.18 12.88 -10.16
C LYS A 90 8.82 12.55 -8.73
N LYS A 91 8.12 11.45 -8.55
CA LYS A 91 7.79 10.95 -7.23
C LYS A 91 7.88 9.43 -7.26
N PHE A 92 8.50 8.87 -6.25
CA PHE A 92 8.54 7.42 -6.06
C PHE A 92 7.34 6.98 -5.23
N ARG A 93 6.80 5.85 -5.57
CA ARG A 93 5.78 5.18 -4.75
C ARG A 93 5.94 3.68 -4.88
N VAL A 94 5.33 2.94 -3.97
CA VAL A 94 5.32 1.48 -4.01
C VAL A 94 3.96 1.02 -4.50
N LEU A 95 3.97 0.26 -5.59
CA LEU A 95 2.79 -0.46 -6.03
C LEU A 95 2.73 -1.73 -5.19
N VAL A 96 1.69 -1.84 -4.37
CA VAL A 96 1.54 -2.97 -3.44
C VAL A 96 0.79 -4.10 -4.14
N ASP A 97 1.38 -5.28 -4.12
CA ASP A 97 0.82 -6.48 -4.72
C ASP A 97 0.19 -7.38 -3.64
N LYS A 98 0.96 -7.70 -2.60
CA LYS A 98 0.47 -8.52 -1.49
C LYS A 98 0.71 -7.81 -0.18
N PHE A 99 -0.32 -7.76 0.66
CA PHE A 99 -0.21 -7.13 1.97
C PHE A 99 -1.12 -7.81 2.98
N ILE A 100 -0.79 -7.63 4.24
CA ILE A 100 -1.57 -8.10 5.37
C ILE A 100 -1.75 -6.94 6.34
N ILE A 101 -2.99 -6.72 6.76
CA ILE A 101 -3.33 -5.80 7.84
C ILE A 101 -3.87 -6.68 8.95
N PRO A 102 -3.07 -7.01 10.00
CA PRO A 102 -3.45 -8.04 10.97
C PRO A 102 -4.82 -7.81 11.58
N LYS A 103 -5.13 -6.58 11.95
CA LYS A 103 -6.42 -6.23 12.54
C LYS A 103 -7.60 -6.60 11.64
N VAL A 104 -7.49 -6.33 10.36
CA VAL A 104 -8.57 -6.55 9.39
C VAL A 104 -8.58 -7.98 8.89
N HIS A 105 -7.41 -8.55 8.63
CA HIS A 105 -7.28 -9.92 8.15
C HIS A 105 -7.74 -10.93 9.19
N ASP A 106 -7.45 -10.68 10.46
CA ASP A 106 -7.93 -11.57 11.53
C ASP A 106 -9.45 -11.59 11.58
N ALA A 107 -10.09 -10.44 11.45
CA ALA A 107 -11.54 -10.35 11.40
C ALA A 107 -12.08 -11.03 10.13
N ALA A 108 -11.43 -10.85 8.99
CA ALA A 108 -11.82 -11.49 7.74
C ALA A 108 -11.64 -13.00 7.80
N ASN A 109 -10.54 -13.47 8.39
CA ASN A 109 -10.25 -14.90 8.52
C ASN A 109 -11.31 -15.63 9.34
N SER A 110 -11.85 -14.98 10.37
CA SER A 110 -12.89 -15.62 11.18
C SER A 110 -14.23 -15.70 10.45
N MET A 111 -14.41 -14.97 9.36
CA MET A 111 -15.70 -14.87 8.69
C MET A 111 -15.69 -15.30 7.22
N HIS A 112 -14.71 -14.92 6.44
CA HIS A 112 -14.72 -15.08 4.98
C HIS A 112 -13.35 -15.36 4.37
N MET A 113 -12.54 -16.11 5.07
CA MET A 113 -11.16 -16.35 4.67
C MET A 113 -10.99 -16.83 3.23
N GLU A 114 -11.77 -17.81 2.83
CA GLU A 114 -11.64 -18.40 1.49
C GLU A 114 -12.01 -17.41 0.38
N GLU A 115 -13.05 -16.62 0.60
CA GLU A 115 -13.48 -15.62 -0.38
C GLU A 115 -12.39 -14.58 -0.62
N TYR A 116 -11.75 -14.13 0.45
CA TYR A 116 -10.70 -13.14 0.32
C TYR A 116 -9.49 -13.68 -0.41
N GLN A 117 -9.09 -14.88 -0.11
CA GLN A 117 -7.94 -15.49 -0.78
C GLN A 117 -8.20 -15.67 -2.28
N ASP A 118 -9.37 -16.16 -2.63
CA ASP A 118 -9.74 -16.33 -4.04
C ASP A 118 -9.78 -14.99 -4.77
N THR A 119 -10.33 -13.98 -4.12
CA THR A 119 -10.43 -12.64 -4.67
C THR A 119 -9.05 -12.02 -4.89
N GLU A 120 -8.17 -12.14 -3.92
CA GLU A 120 -6.82 -11.62 -4.03
C GLU A 120 -6.04 -12.29 -5.15
N VAL A 121 -6.16 -13.60 -5.29
CA VAL A 121 -5.50 -14.33 -6.37
C VAL A 121 -5.99 -13.86 -7.73
N GLN A 122 -7.29 -13.66 -7.90
CA GLN A 122 -7.84 -13.16 -9.14
C GLN A 122 -7.34 -11.76 -9.47
N GLU A 123 -7.28 -10.91 -8.48
CA GLU A 123 -6.81 -9.55 -8.64
C GLU A 123 -5.34 -9.49 -9.00
N GLU A 124 -4.51 -10.30 -8.37
CA GLU A 124 -3.10 -10.39 -8.69
C GLU A 124 -2.86 -10.76 -10.14
N THR A 125 -3.66 -11.67 -10.68
CA THR A 125 -3.52 -12.07 -12.08
C THR A 125 -3.99 -10.99 -13.03
N ASN A 126 -5.03 -10.26 -12.72
CA ASN A 126 -5.58 -9.25 -13.61
C ASN A 126 -4.77 -7.97 -13.73
N PRO A 127 -4.40 -7.30 -12.61
CA PRO A 127 -3.68 -6.03 -12.72
C PRO A 127 -2.26 -6.17 -13.20
N PHE A 128 -1.61 -7.28 -12.90
CA PHE A 128 -0.20 -7.45 -13.15
C PHE A 128 0.12 -8.46 -14.23
N GLY A 129 -0.87 -9.16 -14.74
CA GLY A 129 -0.73 -10.06 -15.87
C GLY A 129 -0.79 -9.36 -17.22
N ASN A 130 -0.97 -8.08 -17.19
CA ASN A 130 -1.06 -7.29 -18.42
C ASN A 130 0.29 -6.79 -18.88
#